data_bb38ba458699813fa39b922902f463f9
#
_entry.id   bb38ba458699813fa39b922902f463f9
#
_cell.length_a   1.000
_cell.length_b   1.000
_cell.length_c   1.000
_cell.angle_alpha   90.00
_cell.angle_beta   90.00
_cell.angle_gamma   90.00
#
_symmetry.space_group_name_H-M   'P 1'
#
loop_
_entity.id
_entity.type
_entity.pdbx_description
1 polymer ?
#
loop_
_entity_poly.entity_id
_entity_poly.type
_entity_poly.pdbx_seq_one_letter_code
_entity_poly.pdbx_strand_id
1 'polypeptide(L)'
;GLNGSIQYQIDANYMKDGQVFSEYRVKDGMSAREAEAAIGLRNKWKVQDGLYINTSFEHLESLEGKNNNTATAATVGVDYLAKDKYKFTTRAEKRWGEQTDTFLHSFGYANKVNDDITLLLKNIYSLQEDNARSKERTIDRFQIGMAYRDYDNNIIDHLAKLEYRYDDNELTDNAYTKKTYIASLHTNYHPVRRLTLSGHYA
;
A
#
# COMPACT_ATOMS: atom_id res chain seq x y z
N GLY A 1 -5.12 3.74 -27.44
CA GLY A 1 -4.59 2.38 -27.42
C GLY A 1 -5.18 1.59 -26.28
N LEU A 2 -5.54 0.35 -26.54
CA LEU A 2 -6.00 -0.60 -25.53
C LEU A 2 -4.77 -1.13 -24.77
N ASN A 3 -4.65 -0.80 -23.48
CA ASN A 3 -3.72 -1.49 -22.59
C ASN A 3 -4.47 -2.67 -21.97
N GLY A 4 -4.07 -3.89 -22.28
CA GLY A 4 -4.59 -5.11 -21.67
C GLY A 4 -3.60 -5.70 -20.67
N SER A 5 -4.07 -6.15 -19.51
CA SER A 5 -3.28 -6.99 -18.61
C SER A 5 -4.05 -8.27 -18.33
N ILE A 6 -3.35 -9.40 -18.38
CA ILE A 6 -3.87 -10.70 -17.97
C ILE A 6 -3.04 -11.12 -16.77
N GLN A 7 -3.71 -11.46 -15.68
CA GLN A 7 -3.11 -12.01 -14.48
C GLN A 7 -3.69 -13.41 -14.26
N TYR A 8 -2.84 -14.38 -14.09
CA TYR A 8 -3.21 -15.74 -13.73
C TYR A 8 -2.50 -16.13 -12.45
N GLN A 9 -3.24 -16.61 -11.46
CA GLN A 9 -2.72 -17.00 -10.15
C GLN A 9 -3.22 -18.39 -9.79
N ILE A 10 -2.32 -19.23 -9.33
CA ILE A 10 -2.63 -20.53 -8.73
C ILE A 10 -2.17 -20.49 -7.28
N ASP A 11 -3.06 -20.82 -6.37
CA ASP A 11 -2.79 -20.91 -4.96
C ASP A 11 -3.00 -22.34 -4.47
N ALA A 12 -2.10 -22.81 -3.61
CA ALA A 12 -2.22 -24.10 -2.93
C ALA A 12 -1.87 -23.95 -1.45
N ASN A 13 -2.74 -24.45 -0.58
CA ASN A 13 -2.47 -24.47 0.85
C ASN A 13 -1.51 -25.61 1.18
N TYR A 14 -0.38 -25.31 1.82
CA TYR A 14 0.58 -26.32 2.28
C TYR A 14 0.47 -26.58 3.79
N MET A 15 -0.19 -25.69 4.53
CA MET A 15 -0.56 -25.83 5.93
C MET A 15 -1.81 -25.00 6.22
N LYS A 16 -2.36 -25.11 7.43
CA LYS A 16 -3.60 -24.42 7.84
C LYS A 16 -3.59 -22.90 7.58
N ASP A 17 -2.44 -22.26 7.82
CA ASP A 17 -2.27 -20.80 7.74
C ASP A 17 -1.19 -20.40 6.71
N GLY A 18 -0.85 -21.31 5.81
CA GLY A 18 0.21 -21.15 4.83
C GLY A 18 -0.24 -21.48 3.41
N GLN A 19 0.20 -20.67 2.46
CA GLN A 19 -0.16 -20.75 1.06
C GLN A 19 1.09 -20.63 0.19
N VAL A 20 1.22 -21.55 -0.77
CA VAL A 20 2.12 -21.41 -1.93
C VAL A 20 1.33 -20.74 -3.03
N PHE A 21 1.91 -19.77 -3.70
CA PHE A 21 1.31 -19.17 -4.86
C PHE A 21 2.29 -19.14 -6.04
N SER A 22 1.72 -19.24 -7.23
CA SER A 22 2.42 -18.96 -8.48
C SER A 22 1.55 -18.00 -9.28
N GLU A 23 2.14 -16.93 -9.75
CA GLU A 23 1.44 -15.88 -10.46
C GLU A 23 2.15 -15.57 -11.77
N TYR A 24 1.39 -15.41 -12.82
CA TYR A 24 1.87 -15.00 -14.12
C TYR A 24 1.12 -13.75 -14.56
N ARG A 25 1.86 -12.69 -14.85
CA ARG A 25 1.32 -11.40 -15.27
C ARG A 25 1.82 -11.06 -16.66
N VAL A 26 0.92 -10.71 -17.55
CA VAL A 26 1.24 -10.14 -18.85
C VAL A 26 0.63 -8.76 -18.94
N LYS A 27 1.46 -7.78 -19.22
CA LYS A 27 1.05 -6.43 -19.58
C LYS A 27 1.34 -6.22 -21.05
N ASP A 28 0.33 -5.92 -21.84
CA ASP A 28 0.46 -5.62 -23.26
C ASP A 28 0.14 -4.14 -23.48
N GLY A 29 1.15 -3.36 -23.86
CA GLY A 29 1.04 -1.92 -24.08
C GLY A 29 1.51 -1.56 -25.48
N MET A 30 1.15 -0.34 -25.96
CA MET A 30 1.50 0.12 -27.30
C MET A 30 3.02 0.15 -27.59
N SER A 31 3.87 0.12 -26.59
CA SER A 31 5.33 0.24 -26.74
C SER A 31 6.13 -1.03 -26.46
N ALA A 32 5.58 -1.96 -25.69
CA ALA A 32 6.23 -3.25 -25.42
C ALA A 32 5.27 -4.21 -24.69
N ARG A 33 5.49 -5.50 -24.88
CA ARG A 33 4.92 -6.56 -24.06
C ARG A 33 5.86 -6.83 -22.90
N GLU A 34 5.31 -6.93 -21.69
CA GLU A 34 6.03 -7.31 -20.48
C GLU A 34 5.36 -8.53 -19.88
N ALA A 35 6.14 -9.57 -19.61
CA ALA A 35 5.67 -10.77 -18.95
C ALA A 35 6.52 -11.05 -17.72
N GLU A 36 5.86 -11.27 -16.59
CA GLU A 36 6.47 -11.53 -15.29
C GLU A 36 5.89 -12.81 -14.70
N ALA A 37 6.75 -13.64 -14.13
CA ALA A 37 6.34 -14.78 -13.32
C ALA A 37 6.77 -14.55 -11.87
N ALA A 38 5.90 -14.86 -10.93
CA ALA A 38 6.20 -14.82 -9.51
C ALA A 38 5.83 -16.17 -8.89
N ILE A 39 6.69 -16.64 -8.00
CA ILE A 39 6.43 -17.79 -7.14
C ILE A 39 6.76 -17.41 -5.71
N GLY A 40 5.95 -17.86 -4.76
CA GLY A 40 6.21 -17.50 -3.37
C GLY A 40 5.40 -18.30 -2.36
N LEU A 41 5.72 -17.98 -1.11
CA LEU A 41 5.07 -18.49 0.08
C LEU A 41 4.49 -17.30 0.85
N ARG A 42 3.29 -17.47 1.37
CA ARG A 42 2.71 -16.51 2.30
C ARG A 42 2.06 -17.25 3.46
N ASN A 43 2.20 -16.65 4.65
CA ASN A 43 1.60 -17.18 5.87
C ASN A 43 0.86 -16.06 6.58
N LYS A 44 -0.25 -16.44 7.24
CA LYS A 44 -1.00 -15.55 8.11
C LYS A 44 -1.31 -16.30 9.39
N TRP A 45 -0.51 -16.05 10.43
CA TRP A 45 -0.68 -16.69 11.72
C TRP A 45 -1.58 -15.86 12.62
N LYS A 46 -2.61 -16.50 13.16
CA LYS A 46 -3.43 -15.93 14.21
C LYS A 46 -2.72 -16.16 15.55
N VAL A 47 -2.20 -15.09 16.15
CA VAL A 47 -1.54 -15.15 17.48
C VAL A 47 -2.57 -15.17 18.58
N GLN A 48 -3.59 -14.32 18.47
CA GLN A 48 -4.78 -14.25 19.32
C GLN A 48 -5.93 -13.60 18.55
N ASP A 49 -7.11 -13.51 19.18
CA ASP A 49 -8.24 -12.88 18.51
C ASP A 49 -7.91 -11.46 18.07
N GLY A 50 -8.03 -11.24 16.75
CA GLY A 50 -7.75 -9.99 16.07
C GLY A 50 -6.27 -9.63 15.92
N LEU A 51 -5.31 -10.42 16.43
CA LEU A 51 -3.89 -10.21 16.21
C LEU A 51 -3.35 -11.26 15.23
N TYR A 52 -2.84 -10.79 14.12
CA TYR A 52 -2.27 -11.62 13.05
C TYR A 52 -0.85 -11.18 12.74
N ILE A 53 0.02 -12.16 12.48
CA ILE A 53 1.34 -11.95 11.90
C ILE A 53 1.30 -12.48 10.47
N ASN A 54 1.69 -11.65 9.53
CA ASN A 54 1.76 -11.98 8.12
C ASN A 54 3.23 -12.04 7.70
N THR A 55 3.60 -13.09 6.98
CA THR A 55 4.91 -13.15 6.34
C THR A 55 4.75 -13.61 4.90
N SER A 56 5.59 -13.11 4.03
CA SER A 56 5.71 -13.65 2.68
C SER A 56 7.15 -13.64 2.21
N PHE A 57 7.44 -14.59 1.33
CA PHE A 57 8.66 -14.64 0.57
C PHE A 57 8.27 -14.91 -0.88
N GLU A 58 8.75 -14.09 -1.79
CA GLU A 58 8.46 -14.24 -3.22
C GLU A 58 9.71 -14.07 -4.06
N HIS A 59 9.74 -14.78 -5.15
CA HIS A 59 10.73 -14.64 -6.19
C HIS A 59 10.01 -14.28 -7.49
N LEU A 60 10.44 -13.21 -8.11
CA LEU A 60 9.88 -12.64 -9.33
C LEU A 60 10.94 -12.69 -10.42
N GLU A 61 10.55 -13.19 -11.57
CA GLU A 61 11.39 -13.28 -12.77
C GLU A 61 10.67 -12.59 -13.93
N SER A 62 11.36 -11.68 -14.60
CA SER A 62 10.88 -11.08 -15.84
C SER A 62 11.16 -12.07 -16.98
N LEU A 63 10.12 -12.51 -17.66
CA LEU A 63 10.20 -13.47 -18.76
C LEU A 63 10.31 -12.79 -20.12
N GLU A 64 9.77 -11.59 -20.26
CA GLU A 64 9.76 -10.83 -21.51
C GLU A 64 9.67 -9.32 -21.19
N GLY A 65 10.47 -8.50 -21.87
CA GLY A 65 10.47 -7.04 -21.72
C GLY A 65 11.87 -6.44 -21.86
N LYS A 66 11.94 -5.09 -21.89
CA LYS A 66 13.23 -4.37 -22.01
C LYS A 66 14.10 -4.45 -20.76
N ASN A 67 13.51 -4.77 -19.61
CA ASN A 67 14.21 -4.88 -18.34
C ASN A 67 14.01 -6.31 -17.82
N ASN A 68 15.01 -7.16 -18.02
CA ASN A 68 15.08 -8.44 -17.29
C ASN A 68 15.38 -8.10 -15.82
N ASN A 69 14.36 -8.03 -15.00
CA ASN A 69 14.50 -7.79 -13.57
C ASN A 69 14.09 -9.04 -12.81
N THR A 70 15.08 -9.72 -12.27
CA THR A 70 14.87 -10.75 -11.26
C THR A 70 14.88 -10.07 -9.89
N ALA A 71 13.91 -10.36 -9.06
CA ALA A 71 13.83 -9.81 -7.72
C ALA A 71 13.34 -10.85 -6.72
N THR A 72 13.86 -10.77 -5.52
CA THR A 72 13.39 -11.56 -4.38
C THR A 72 12.89 -10.63 -3.31
N ALA A 73 11.73 -10.90 -2.72
CA ALA A 73 11.17 -10.07 -1.66
C ALA A 73 10.83 -10.90 -0.43
N ALA A 74 11.12 -10.33 0.73
CA ALA A 74 10.67 -10.84 2.01
C ALA A 74 9.84 -9.78 2.72
N THR A 75 8.70 -10.19 3.26
CA THR A 75 7.76 -9.31 3.94
C THR A 75 7.42 -9.85 5.32
N VAL A 76 7.30 -8.95 6.28
CA VAL A 76 6.71 -9.20 7.58
C VAL A 76 5.68 -8.12 7.90
N GLY A 77 4.56 -8.50 8.49
CA GLY A 77 3.52 -7.57 8.89
C GLY A 77 2.79 -8.02 10.13
N VAL A 78 2.17 -7.07 10.80
CA VAL A 78 1.32 -7.29 11.97
C VAL A 78 0.01 -6.55 11.77
N ASP A 79 -1.10 -7.25 11.93
CA ASP A 79 -2.45 -6.68 11.90
C ASP A 79 -3.11 -6.89 13.26
N TYR A 80 -3.56 -5.80 13.87
CA TYR A 80 -4.37 -5.84 15.06
C TYR A 80 -5.76 -5.25 14.79
N LEU A 81 -6.76 -6.12 14.73
CA LEU A 81 -8.12 -5.81 14.30
C LEU A 81 -9.19 -6.20 15.33
N ALA A 82 -8.76 -6.61 16.54
CA ALA A 82 -9.65 -7.26 17.50
C ALA A 82 -10.60 -6.33 18.22
N LYS A 83 -10.32 -5.01 18.24
CA LYS A 83 -11.12 -4.08 19.03
C LYS A 83 -11.85 -3.07 18.17
N ASP A 84 -13.10 -2.79 18.53
CA ASP A 84 -13.93 -1.82 17.81
C ASP A 84 -13.41 -0.39 17.95
N LYS A 85 -12.63 -0.12 19.01
CA LYS A 85 -12.12 1.23 19.30
C LYS A 85 -10.87 1.59 18.50
N TYR A 86 -9.95 0.63 18.27
CA TYR A 86 -8.73 0.91 17.53
C TYR A 86 -8.25 -0.29 16.71
N LYS A 87 -7.64 0.00 15.60
CA LYS A 87 -7.04 -0.96 14.69
C LYS A 87 -5.68 -0.41 14.25
N PHE A 88 -4.69 -1.28 14.12
CA PHE A 88 -3.45 -0.91 13.47
C PHE A 88 -2.94 -2.02 12.54
N THR A 89 -2.22 -1.61 11.53
CA THR A 89 -1.50 -2.50 10.64
C THR A 89 -0.10 -1.96 10.43
N THR A 90 0.88 -2.84 10.35
CA THR A 90 2.23 -2.47 9.94
C THR A 90 2.80 -3.55 9.05
N ARG A 91 3.60 -3.14 8.08
CA ARG A 91 4.25 -4.05 7.13
C ARG A 91 5.62 -3.49 6.79
N ALA A 92 6.62 -4.35 6.81
CA ALA A 92 7.95 -4.09 6.29
C ALA A 92 8.26 -5.11 5.19
N GLU A 93 8.82 -4.64 4.09
CA GLU A 93 9.23 -5.45 2.95
C GLU A 93 10.64 -5.02 2.51
N LYS A 94 11.53 -5.98 2.33
CA LYS A 94 12.79 -5.77 1.62
C LYS A 94 12.74 -6.58 0.34
N ARG A 95 13.04 -5.90 -0.76
CA ARG A 95 13.15 -6.48 -2.09
C ARG A 95 14.58 -6.33 -2.58
N TRP A 96 15.16 -7.42 -2.97
CA TRP A 96 16.48 -7.49 -3.58
C TRP A 96 16.30 -7.70 -5.08
N GLY A 97 16.74 -6.75 -5.87
CA GLY A 97 16.68 -6.81 -7.32
C GLY A 97 18.08 -6.74 -7.95
N GLU A 98 18.19 -7.08 -9.21
CA GLU A 98 19.47 -7.00 -9.92
C GLU A 98 19.97 -5.56 -10.06
N GLN A 99 19.07 -4.62 -10.30
CA GLN A 99 19.39 -3.22 -10.54
C GLN A 99 19.14 -2.34 -9.32
N THR A 100 18.09 -2.63 -8.57
CA THR A 100 17.69 -1.81 -7.42
C THR A 100 17.21 -2.68 -6.26
N ASP A 101 17.70 -2.34 -5.09
CA ASP A 101 17.16 -2.82 -3.84
C ASP A 101 16.09 -1.86 -3.34
N THR A 102 15.01 -2.40 -2.76
CA THR A 102 13.93 -1.57 -2.22
C THR A 102 13.58 -2.01 -0.81
N PHE A 103 13.49 -1.06 0.10
CA PHE A 103 12.87 -1.24 1.40
C PHE A 103 11.58 -0.44 1.45
N LEU A 104 10.49 -1.10 1.83
CA LEU A 104 9.18 -0.48 2.00
C LEU A 104 8.69 -0.73 3.43
N HIS A 105 8.27 0.32 4.11
CA HIS A 105 7.56 0.24 5.37
C HIS A 105 6.22 0.97 5.27
N SER A 106 5.18 0.35 5.78
CA SER A 106 3.87 1.00 5.90
C SER A 106 3.30 0.80 7.29
N PHE A 107 2.66 1.82 7.80
CA PHE A 107 1.96 1.82 9.07
C PHE A 107 0.59 2.48 8.90
N GLY A 108 -0.44 1.90 9.47
CA GLY A 108 -1.79 2.44 9.52
C GLY A 108 -2.39 2.27 10.91
N TYR A 109 -3.03 3.31 11.40
CA TYR A 109 -3.72 3.31 12.69
C TYR A 109 -5.06 4.02 12.56
N ALA A 110 -6.09 3.45 13.14
CA ALA A 110 -7.41 4.04 13.24
C ALA A 110 -7.90 3.92 14.69
N ASN A 111 -8.40 5.02 15.24
CA ASN A 111 -8.95 5.08 16.58
C ASN A 111 -10.34 5.72 16.57
N LYS A 112 -11.35 4.96 16.95
CA LYS A 112 -12.71 5.44 17.18
C LYS A 112 -12.76 6.14 18.53
N VAL A 113 -12.76 7.48 18.52
CA VAL A 113 -12.80 8.32 19.73
C VAL A 113 -14.17 8.21 20.40
N ASN A 114 -15.22 8.32 19.59
CA ASN A 114 -16.63 8.10 19.95
C ASN A 114 -17.37 7.53 18.73
N ASP A 115 -18.69 7.45 18.78
CA ASP A 115 -19.48 6.88 17.68
C ASP A 115 -19.41 7.70 16.40
N ASP A 116 -19.19 9.01 16.50
CA ASP A 116 -19.14 9.94 15.38
C ASP A 116 -17.73 10.19 14.86
N ILE A 117 -16.69 10.11 15.71
CA ILE A 117 -15.34 10.57 15.39
C ILE A 117 -14.35 9.41 15.36
N THR A 118 -13.65 9.30 14.26
CA THR A 118 -12.51 8.39 14.07
C THR A 118 -11.26 9.18 13.67
N LEU A 119 -10.17 8.98 14.40
CA LEU A 119 -8.85 9.48 14.02
C LEU A 119 -8.10 8.44 13.19
N LEU A 120 -7.41 8.90 12.17
CA LEU A 120 -6.68 8.10 11.20
C LEU A 120 -5.22 8.57 11.12
N LEU A 121 -4.31 7.62 11.08
CA LEU A 121 -2.89 7.86 10.94
C LEU A 121 -2.33 6.88 9.91
N LYS A 122 -1.52 7.36 8.96
CA LYS A 122 -0.85 6.50 7.99
C LYS A 122 0.54 7.04 7.68
N ASN A 123 1.50 6.14 7.64
CA ASN A 123 2.83 6.43 7.12
C ASN A 123 3.18 5.40 6.05
N ILE A 124 3.85 5.83 5.00
CA ILE A 124 4.47 4.98 3.98
C ILE A 124 5.86 5.53 3.75
N TYR A 125 6.86 4.70 4.02
CA TYR A 125 8.26 4.98 3.77
C TYR A 125 8.79 4.01 2.72
N SER A 126 9.56 4.51 1.76
CA SER A 126 10.21 3.72 0.73
C SER A 126 11.62 4.23 0.51
N LEU A 127 12.58 3.33 0.53
CA LEU A 127 13.97 3.56 0.15
C LEU A 127 14.30 2.66 -1.03
N GLN A 128 14.79 3.25 -2.11
CA GLN A 128 15.30 2.56 -3.30
C GLN A 128 16.78 2.86 -3.44
N GLU A 129 17.59 1.84 -3.59
CA GLU A 129 19.05 1.92 -3.74
C GLU A 129 19.42 1.36 -5.12
N ASP A 130 20.17 2.11 -5.92
CA ASP A 130 20.74 1.63 -7.19
C ASP A 130 22.02 0.84 -6.89
N ASN A 131 22.03 -0.45 -7.23
CA ASN A 131 23.12 -1.36 -6.93
C ASN A 131 24.42 -1.04 -7.69
N ALA A 132 24.33 -0.31 -8.82
CA ALA A 132 25.48 0.01 -9.66
C ALA A 132 26.07 1.40 -9.38
N ARG A 133 25.26 2.36 -8.93
CA ARG A 133 25.65 3.78 -8.89
C ARG A 133 25.79 4.34 -7.48
N SER A 134 25.45 3.59 -6.44
CA SER A 134 25.38 4.06 -5.04
C SER A 134 24.52 5.34 -4.89
N LYS A 135 23.44 5.41 -5.65
CA LYS A 135 22.44 6.46 -5.60
C LYS A 135 21.17 5.92 -4.99
N GLU A 136 20.42 6.78 -4.31
CA GLU A 136 19.20 6.38 -3.62
C GLU A 136 18.02 7.29 -3.91
N ARG A 137 16.83 6.81 -3.62
CA ARG A 137 15.60 7.58 -3.57
C ARG A 137 14.84 7.25 -2.31
N THR A 138 14.56 8.27 -1.52
CA THR A 138 13.72 8.19 -0.33
C THR A 138 12.38 8.85 -0.55
N ILE A 139 11.30 8.12 -0.28
CA ILE A 139 9.94 8.66 -0.25
C ILE A 139 9.36 8.44 1.13
N ASP A 140 8.88 9.50 1.77
CA ASP A 140 8.12 9.42 3.01
C ASP A 140 6.79 10.16 2.86
N ARG A 141 5.70 9.46 3.18
CA ARG A 141 4.32 10.01 3.16
C ARG A 141 3.70 9.81 4.51
N PHE A 142 3.50 10.89 5.22
CA PHE A 142 2.80 10.91 6.48
C PHE A 142 1.42 11.54 6.31
N GLN A 143 0.40 10.87 6.81
CA GLN A 143 -0.99 11.33 6.72
C GLN A 143 -1.63 11.26 8.11
N ILE A 144 -2.31 12.31 8.48
CA ILE A 144 -3.22 12.35 9.62
C ILE A 144 -4.60 12.74 9.11
N GLY A 145 -5.63 12.08 9.59
CA GLY A 145 -7.01 12.32 9.19
C GLY A 145 -7.97 12.25 10.36
N MET A 146 -9.09 12.92 10.20
CA MET A 146 -10.23 12.83 11.10
C MET A 146 -11.48 12.60 10.25
N ALA A 147 -12.15 11.48 10.50
CA ALA A 147 -13.47 11.21 9.95
C ALA A 147 -14.52 11.52 11.00
N TYR A 148 -15.51 12.30 10.61
CA TYR A 148 -16.72 12.56 11.37
C TYR A 148 -17.91 11.99 10.60
N ARG A 149 -18.76 11.27 11.28
CA ARG A 149 -20.00 10.73 10.76
C ARG A 149 -21.10 10.93 11.81
N ASP A 150 -22.15 11.63 11.45
CA ASP A 150 -23.35 11.76 12.28
C ASP A 150 -24.04 10.39 12.39
N TYR A 151 -23.69 9.64 13.43
CA TYR A 151 -24.14 8.25 13.62
C TYR A 151 -25.65 8.16 13.84
N ASP A 152 -26.22 9.10 14.57
CA ASP A 152 -27.65 9.06 14.94
C ASP A 152 -28.57 9.45 13.78
N ASN A 153 -28.23 10.51 13.05
CA ASN A 153 -29.10 11.05 11.99
C ASN A 153 -28.62 10.71 10.60
N ASN A 154 -27.31 10.39 10.45
CA ASN A 154 -26.66 10.11 9.16
C ASN A 154 -26.89 11.22 8.11
N ILE A 155 -26.87 12.49 8.58
CA ILE A 155 -27.14 13.67 7.74
C ILE A 155 -25.85 14.16 7.08
N ILE A 156 -24.72 14.08 7.81
CA ILE A 156 -23.46 14.65 7.32
C ILE A 156 -22.27 13.77 7.67
N ASP A 157 -21.38 13.62 6.70
CA ASP A 157 -20.09 12.96 6.88
C ASP A 157 -18.97 13.91 6.44
N HIS A 158 -17.89 13.97 7.21
CA HIS A 158 -16.70 14.74 6.88
C HIS A 158 -15.46 13.84 6.97
N LEU A 159 -14.52 14.05 6.05
CA LEU A 159 -13.17 13.51 6.14
C LEU A 159 -12.18 14.65 5.90
N ALA A 160 -11.52 15.07 6.98
CA ALA A 160 -10.40 15.99 6.90
C ALA A 160 -9.10 15.22 6.90
N LYS A 161 -8.16 15.59 6.03
CA LYS A 161 -6.85 14.96 5.92
C LYS A 161 -5.76 15.99 5.72
N LEU A 162 -4.67 15.83 6.45
CA LEU A 162 -3.40 16.51 6.23
C LEU A 162 -2.38 15.47 5.79
N GLU A 163 -1.60 15.79 4.78
CA GLU A 163 -0.57 14.92 4.23
C GLU A 163 0.73 15.69 4.06
N TYR A 164 1.81 15.12 4.55
CA TYR A 164 3.18 15.51 4.27
C TYR A 164 3.81 14.48 3.36
N ARG A 165 4.45 14.93 2.28
CA ARG A 165 5.24 14.12 1.36
C ARG A 165 6.66 14.66 1.29
N TYR A 166 7.60 13.77 1.48
CA TYR A 166 9.01 13.97 1.23
C TYR A 166 9.43 13.04 0.10
N ASP A 167 10.09 13.55 -0.93
CA ASP A 167 10.64 12.80 -2.06
C ASP A 167 12.04 13.36 -2.34
N ASP A 168 13.05 12.57 -2.00
CA ASP A 168 14.44 12.84 -2.26
C ASP A 168 14.93 11.82 -3.28
N ASN A 169 15.33 12.29 -4.44
CA ASN A 169 15.62 11.43 -5.58
C ASN A 169 17.00 11.77 -6.18
N GLU A 170 17.95 10.89 -5.95
CA GLU A 170 19.29 10.93 -6.53
C GLU A 170 19.45 9.97 -7.72
N LEU A 171 18.45 9.10 -7.99
CA LEU A 171 18.52 8.10 -9.05
C LEU A 171 18.50 8.71 -10.46
N THR A 172 18.05 9.94 -10.60
CA THR A 172 17.99 10.68 -11.88
C THR A 172 19.20 11.58 -12.05
N ASP A 173 19.47 11.97 -13.29
CA ASP A 173 20.56 12.91 -13.61
C ASP A 173 20.33 14.30 -13.00
N ASN A 174 19.06 14.68 -12.81
CA ASN A 174 18.65 15.87 -12.09
C ASN A 174 18.13 15.47 -10.70
N ALA A 175 19.07 15.29 -9.75
CA ALA A 175 18.71 15.03 -8.37
C ALA A 175 17.85 16.17 -7.80
N TYR A 176 16.83 15.80 -7.01
CA TYR A 176 15.95 16.78 -6.39
C TYR A 176 15.44 16.32 -5.03
N THR A 177 15.17 17.29 -4.18
CA THR A 177 14.45 17.09 -2.91
C THR A 177 13.15 17.88 -2.98
N LYS A 178 12.00 17.23 -2.80
CA LYS A 178 10.68 17.84 -2.83
C LYS A 178 9.93 17.59 -1.53
N LYS A 179 9.41 18.66 -0.93
CA LYS A 179 8.50 18.61 0.22
C LYS A 179 7.15 19.17 -0.19
N THR A 180 6.09 18.44 0.09
CA THR A 180 4.72 18.83 -0.29
C THR A 180 3.79 18.65 0.91
N TYR A 181 2.98 19.65 1.17
CA TYR A 181 1.93 19.63 2.18
C TYR A 181 0.58 19.71 1.47
N ILE A 182 -0.32 18.81 1.80
CA ILE A 182 -1.65 18.74 1.21
C ILE A 182 -2.66 18.72 2.34
N ALA A 183 -3.61 19.65 2.29
CA ALA A 183 -4.79 19.61 3.15
C ALA A 183 -6.01 19.31 2.27
N SER A 184 -6.83 18.35 2.66
CA SER A 184 -8.05 18.04 1.93
C SER A 184 -9.24 17.84 2.86
N LEU A 185 -10.40 18.27 2.42
CA LEU A 185 -11.67 18.08 3.09
C LEU A 185 -12.66 17.46 2.10
N HIS A 186 -13.25 16.36 2.50
CA HIS A 186 -14.35 15.73 1.80
C HIS A 186 -15.60 15.78 2.68
N THR A 187 -16.71 16.19 2.11
CA THR A 187 -17.98 16.33 2.82
C THR A 187 -19.08 15.67 2.02
N ASN A 188 -19.88 14.84 2.67
CA ASN A 188 -21.14 14.34 2.14
C ASN A 188 -22.28 14.89 2.99
N TYR A 189 -23.31 15.36 2.34
CA TYR A 189 -24.55 15.82 2.95
C TYR A 189 -25.74 15.01 2.41
N HIS A 190 -26.50 14.44 3.32
CA HIS A 190 -27.64 13.56 3.04
C HIS A 190 -28.94 14.21 3.49
N PRO A 191 -29.49 15.18 2.74
CA PRO A 191 -30.70 15.88 3.14
C PRO A 191 -31.94 14.97 3.24
N VAL A 192 -31.93 13.90 2.45
CA VAL A 192 -32.92 12.83 2.49
C VAL A 192 -32.25 11.50 2.12
N ARG A 193 -32.84 10.36 2.51
CA ARG A 193 -32.26 9.02 2.33
C ARG A 193 -31.82 8.68 0.89
N ARG A 194 -32.38 9.34 -0.12
CA ARG A 194 -32.11 9.04 -1.53
C ARG A 194 -31.24 10.07 -2.23
N LEU A 195 -30.81 11.11 -1.53
CA LEU A 195 -29.99 12.19 -2.10
C LEU A 195 -28.72 12.40 -1.30
N THR A 196 -27.59 12.33 -1.98
CA THR A 196 -26.28 12.67 -1.43
C THR A 196 -25.66 13.79 -2.24
N LEU A 197 -25.27 14.85 -1.56
CA LEU A 197 -24.49 15.95 -2.14
C LEU A 197 -23.07 15.82 -1.62
N SER A 198 -22.08 15.72 -2.52
CA SER A 198 -20.68 15.56 -2.16
C SER A 198 -19.87 16.76 -2.60
N GLY A 199 -19.00 17.24 -1.72
CA GLY A 199 -18.03 18.29 -1.97
C GLY A 199 -16.62 17.81 -1.62
N HIS A 200 -15.63 18.16 -2.44
CA HIS A 200 -14.22 17.89 -2.20
C HIS A 200 -13.40 19.16 -2.43
N TYR A 201 -12.52 19.45 -1.49
CA TYR A 201 -11.53 20.52 -1.56
C TYR A 201 -10.15 19.96 -1.23
N ALA A 202 -9.13 20.30 -2.03
CA ALA A 202 -7.74 19.91 -1.82
C ALA A 202 -6.77 21.01 -2.27
#